data_e729226abae787a809eb576fe8beca3b
#
_entry.id   e729226abae787a809eb576fe8beca3b
#
_cell.length_a   1.000
_cell.length_b   1.000
_cell.length_c   1.000
_cell.angle_alpha   90.00
_cell.angle_beta   90.00
_cell.angle_gamma   90.00
#
_symmetry.space_group_name_H-M   'P 1'
#
loop_
_entity.id
_entity.type
_entity.pdbx_description
1 polymer ?
#
loop_
_entity_poly.entity_id
_entity_poly.type
_entity_poly.pdbx_seq_one_letter_code
_entity_poly.pdbx_strand_id
1 'polypeptide(L)'
;MKKALLITILSLFCFLQAFPQDKKPFITLDNLQLNTRADFTYDYNLAHDTVAAASKHGFSGKYLVVALDGTIGNRFSYHLRQRLNAPNITFANTFFQGTDWAYLNWNFTDNFFLSAGKQVVAIGGWEYDTNPIDIYYGTEFWNTVCCYAVGASINFTDSAKKNHVLFQVCNSPFINEAMQSIYSYNLMWYGNFEHFKTTYSVNMIEYEPGKFINCIALGNKLKFNGVEMYLDITHRANFQQKFFGQDITAIYGIGVDIGTKWIVFAKAGYDYNPAGLHHIGVYDPNDSPREKVDFESVGFEFYPMGSRDLRLHFCGSHTCVDGAHKFQGNLGLTWKINLLNITKK
;
A
#
# COMPACT_ATOMS: atom_id res chain seq x y z
N MET A 1 10.02 8.83 26.16
CA MET A 1 10.45 8.49 24.79
C MET A 1 9.82 9.38 23.69
N LYS A 2 8.50 9.63 23.68
CA LYS A 2 7.85 10.45 22.63
C LYS A 2 8.36 11.90 22.54
N LYS A 3 8.68 12.53 23.67
CA LYS A 3 9.27 13.89 23.72
C LYS A 3 10.71 13.94 23.20
N ALA A 4 11.51 12.90 23.44
CA ALA A 4 12.87 12.81 22.96
C ALA A 4 12.95 12.68 21.43
N LEU A 5 12.07 11.90 20.82
CA LEU A 5 12.01 11.74 19.37
C LEU A 5 11.65 13.06 18.66
N LEU A 6 10.66 13.80 19.20
CA LEU A 6 10.28 15.10 18.66
C LEU A 6 11.41 16.12 18.76
N ILE A 7 12.11 16.13 19.90
CA ILE A 7 13.27 17.00 20.13
C ILE A 7 14.42 16.62 19.19
N THR A 8 14.67 15.34 18.96
CA THR A 8 15.70 14.87 18.04
C THR A 8 15.38 15.26 16.59
N ILE A 9 14.12 15.16 16.16
CA ILE A 9 13.69 15.60 14.82
C ILE A 9 13.81 17.11 14.70
N LEU A 10 13.38 17.89 15.70
CA LEU A 10 13.51 19.35 15.71
C LEU A 10 14.99 19.79 15.77
N SER A 11 15.84 19.12 16.55
CA SER A 11 17.27 19.45 16.63
C SER A 11 18.00 19.14 15.34
N LEU A 12 17.65 18.03 14.65
CA LEU A 12 18.16 17.71 13.30
C LEU A 12 17.75 18.81 12.30
N PHE A 13 16.54 19.33 12.42
CA PHE A 13 16.03 20.42 11.59
C PHE A 13 16.77 21.74 11.81
N CYS A 14 17.07 22.09 13.06
CA CYS A 14 17.87 23.27 13.40
C CYS A 14 19.33 23.13 12.95
N PHE A 15 19.90 21.91 13.01
CA PHE A 15 21.27 21.65 12.58
C PHE A 15 21.43 21.82 11.06
N LEU A 16 20.41 21.43 10.26
CA LEU A 16 20.43 21.57 8.80
C LEU A 16 20.34 23.04 8.34
N GLN A 17 19.82 23.95 9.17
CA GLN A 17 19.74 25.40 8.84
C GLN A 17 21.00 26.19 9.22
N ALA A 18 21.91 25.61 9.99
CA ALA A 18 23.09 26.31 10.51
C ALA A 18 24.31 26.31 9.54
N PHE A 19 24.20 25.71 8.37
CA PHE A 19 25.30 25.69 7.39
C PHE A 19 25.18 26.85 6.39
N PRO A 20 26.30 27.53 6.01
CA PRO A 20 26.29 28.62 5.04
C PRO A 20 25.80 28.16 3.65
N GLN A 21 24.90 28.94 3.06
CA GLN A 21 24.09 28.60 1.89
C GLN A 21 24.77 28.68 0.51
N ASP A 22 26.08 28.86 0.42
CA ASP A 22 26.78 29.09 -0.86
C ASP A 22 27.21 27.84 -1.62
N LYS A 23 26.98 26.64 -1.07
CA LYS A 23 27.13 25.36 -1.78
C LYS A 23 25.87 24.56 -1.60
N LYS A 24 25.36 23.91 -2.66
CA LYS A 24 24.25 22.97 -2.54
C LYS A 24 24.53 22.05 -1.35
N PRO A 25 23.63 21.95 -0.36
CA PRO A 25 23.88 21.13 0.81
C PRO A 25 24.10 19.68 0.37
N PHE A 26 25.08 19.00 1.00
CA PHE A 26 25.38 17.60 0.70
C PHE A 26 24.21 16.68 1.01
N ILE A 27 23.40 17.04 2.02
CA ILE A 27 22.15 16.36 2.37
C ILE A 27 21.01 17.35 2.20
N THR A 28 19.96 16.97 1.45
CA THR A 28 18.74 17.75 1.28
C THR A 28 17.56 17.05 1.94
N LEU A 29 16.57 17.82 2.35
CA LEU A 29 15.23 17.36 2.68
C LEU A 29 14.28 17.97 1.65
N ASP A 30 13.80 17.15 0.72
CA ASP A 30 13.04 17.60 -0.43
C ASP A 30 11.52 17.55 -0.16
N ASN A 31 11.10 16.62 0.72
CA ASN A 31 9.71 16.44 1.10
C ASN A 31 9.59 16.07 2.59
N LEU A 32 8.65 16.72 3.28
CA LEU A 32 8.24 16.35 4.63
C LEU A 32 6.72 16.50 4.74
N GLN A 33 6.03 15.39 4.91
CA GLN A 33 4.58 15.34 4.95
C GLN A 33 4.07 14.73 6.25
N LEU A 34 2.98 15.28 6.75
CA LEU A 34 2.14 14.68 7.76
C LEU A 34 0.79 14.35 7.11
N ASN A 35 0.45 13.07 7.05
CA ASN A 35 -0.79 12.60 6.47
C ASN A 35 -1.65 11.98 7.56
N THR A 36 -2.91 12.36 7.61
CA THR A 36 -3.87 11.83 8.59
C THR A 36 -5.19 11.49 7.94
N ARG A 37 -5.85 10.44 8.44
CA ARG A 37 -7.20 10.06 8.08
C ARG A 37 -7.95 9.60 9.32
N ALA A 38 -9.16 10.16 9.51
CA ALA A 38 -10.11 9.74 10.53
C ALA A 38 -11.45 9.42 9.87
N ASP A 39 -12.05 8.32 10.29
CA ASP A 39 -13.30 7.81 9.74
C ASP A 39 -14.34 7.58 10.85
N PHE A 40 -15.59 7.80 10.52
CA PHE A 40 -16.72 7.18 11.18
C PHE A 40 -17.18 6.00 10.34
N THR A 41 -17.22 4.82 10.95
CA THR A 41 -17.64 3.57 10.28
C THR A 41 -18.91 3.04 10.91
N TYR A 42 -19.76 2.47 10.06
CA TYR A 42 -20.95 1.72 10.46
C TYR A 42 -20.92 0.37 9.75
N ASP A 43 -20.88 -0.73 10.50
CA ASP A 43 -20.87 -2.11 9.99
C ASP A 43 -22.19 -2.78 10.32
N TYR A 44 -22.81 -3.41 9.32
CA TYR A 44 -24.00 -4.23 9.46
C TYR A 44 -23.75 -5.61 8.84
N ASN A 45 -23.89 -6.66 9.65
CA ASN A 45 -23.66 -8.03 9.24
C ASN A 45 -24.98 -8.80 9.20
N LEU A 46 -25.25 -9.45 8.06
CA LEU A 46 -26.32 -10.42 7.89
C LEU A 46 -25.69 -11.83 7.92
N ALA A 47 -25.79 -12.52 9.03
CA ALA A 47 -25.38 -13.92 9.11
C ALA A 47 -26.52 -14.83 8.64
N HIS A 48 -26.19 -15.92 7.95
CA HIS A 48 -27.13 -17.00 7.66
C HIS A 48 -27.69 -17.55 8.99
N ASP A 49 -29.02 -17.42 9.18
CA ASP A 49 -29.83 -18.09 10.20
C ASP A 49 -29.58 -17.82 11.70
N THR A 50 -28.73 -16.89 12.08
CA THR A 50 -28.55 -16.54 13.49
C THR A 50 -28.51 -15.03 13.69
N VAL A 51 -29.12 -14.59 14.79
CA VAL A 51 -29.19 -13.24 15.33
C VAL A 51 -28.01 -12.38 14.88
N ALA A 52 -28.32 -11.30 14.18
CA ALA A 52 -27.38 -10.31 13.68
C ALA A 52 -26.20 -10.11 14.66
N ALA A 53 -24.98 -10.43 14.24
CA ALA A 53 -23.81 -9.98 14.96
C ALA A 53 -23.97 -8.47 15.15
N ALA A 54 -23.86 -8.00 16.39
CA ALA A 54 -24.15 -6.62 16.74
C ALA A 54 -23.47 -5.65 15.78
N SER A 55 -24.25 -4.77 15.16
CA SER A 55 -23.71 -3.71 14.29
C SER A 55 -22.67 -2.92 15.08
N LYS A 56 -21.47 -2.79 14.51
CA LYS A 56 -20.41 -1.98 15.11
C LYS A 56 -20.37 -0.61 14.44
N HIS A 57 -20.28 0.42 15.24
CA HIS A 57 -20.15 1.79 14.71
C HIS A 57 -19.22 2.61 15.60
N GLY A 58 -18.56 3.60 15.03
CA GLY A 58 -17.74 4.51 15.80
C GLY A 58 -16.71 5.29 14.99
N PHE A 59 -16.11 6.24 15.68
CA PHE A 59 -15.00 7.01 15.16
C PHE A 59 -13.68 6.27 15.34
N SER A 60 -12.80 6.33 14.33
CA SER A 60 -11.48 5.74 14.40
C SER A 60 -10.45 6.61 13.65
N GLY A 61 -9.25 6.75 14.24
CA GLY A 61 -8.08 7.26 13.53
C GLY A 61 -7.48 6.15 12.68
N LYS A 62 -7.66 6.22 11.38
CA LYS A 62 -7.19 5.18 10.44
C LYS A 62 -5.71 5.30 10.16
N TYR A 63 -5.22 6.53 9.92
CA TYR A 63 -3.83 6.79 9.58
C TYR A 63 -3.34 8.06 10.25
N LEU A 64 -2.13 8.00 10.75
CA LEU A 64 -1.30 9.15 11.12
C LEU A 64 0.14 8.79 10.72
N VAL A 65 0.64 9.41 9.65
CA VAL A 65 1.87 9.01 8.99
C VAL A 65 2.74 10.23 8.75
N VAL A 66 4.03 10.13 9.08
CA VAL A 66 5.06 11.06 8.64
C VAL A 66 5.85 10.43 7.51
N ALA A 67 6.02 11.16 6.42
CA ALA A 67 6.86 10.78 5.30
C ALA A 67 7.90 11.87 5.04
N LEU A 68 9.13 11.44 4.78
CA LEU A 68 10.23 12.32 4.42
C LEU A 68 11.06 11.69 3.30
N ASP A 69 11.50 12.54 2.37
CA ASP A 69 12.33 12.19 1.24
C ASP A 69 13.43 13.23 1.08
N GLY A 70 14.59 12.82 0.60
CA GLY A 70 15.69 13.73 0.32
C GLY A 70 16.83 13.05 -0.44
N THR A 71 17.91 13.81 -0.65
CA THR A 71 19.10 13.34 -1.35
C THR A 71 20.36 13.48 -0.52
N ILE A 72 21.35 12.65 -0.81
CA ILE A 72 22.70 12.71 -0.23
C ILE A 72 23.68 12.79 -1.41
N GLY A 73 24.31 13.95 -1.59
CA GLY A 73 25.12 14.23 -2.75
C GLY A 73 24.33 14.10 -4.06
N ASN A 74 24.97 13.59 -5.12
CA ASN A 74 24.38 13.54 -6.47
C ASN A 74 23.85 12.14 -6.83
N ARG A 75 24.10 11.12 -6.02
CA ARG A 75 23.83 9.72 -6.40
C ARG A 75 22.95 8.96 -5.44
N PHE A 76 22.69 9.49 -4.26
CA PHE A 76 21.88 8.81 -3.27
C PHE A 76 20.59 9.57 -3.01
N SER A 77 19.48 8.85 -2.84
CA SER A 77 18.24 9.37 -2.26
C SER A 77 17.78 8.48 -1.14
N TYR A 78 17.14 9.07 -0.15
CA TYR A 78 16.58 8.35 0.97
C TYR A 78 15.09 8.61 1.10
N HIS A 79 14.38 7.58 1.57
CA HIS A 79 12.93 7.60 1.71
C HIS A 79 12.55 6.97 3.05
N LEU A 80 11.73 7.66 3.82
CA LEU A 80 11.17 7.16 5.07
C LEU A 80 9.68 7.45 5.14
N ARG A 81 8.91 6.46 5.55
CA ARG A 81 7.50 6.61 5.89
C ARG A 81 7.20 5.84 7.17
N GLN A 82 6.81 6.59 8.20
CA GLN A 82 6.55 6.08 9.54
C GLN A 82 5.08 6.26 9.91
N ARG A 83 4.39 5.18 10.27
CA ARG A 83 3.10 5.24 10.94
C ARG A 83 3.30 5.60 12.40
N LEU A 84 2.58 6.61 12.87
CA LEU A 84 2.59 7.03 14.27
C LEU A 84 1.45 6.38 15.07
N ASN A 85 0.43 5.86 14.40
CA ASN A 85 -0.71 5.16 14.98
C ASN A 85 -0.64 3.63 14.85
N ALA A 86 0.54 3.08 14.55
CA ALA A 86 0.72 1.63 14.53
C ALA A 86 0.44 1.05 15.93
N PRO A 87 -0.26 -0.09 16.04
CA PRO A 87 -0.52 -0.71 17.33
C PRO A 87 0.80 -1.03 18.05
N ASN A 88 0.86 -0.74 19.34
CA ASN A 88 1.96 -1.16 20.21
C ASN A 88 1.80 -2.67 20.44
N ILE A 89 2.39 -3.49 19.61
CA ILE A 89 2.48 -4.93 19.82
C ILE A 89 3.63 -5.14 20.82
N THR A 90 3.33 -5.74 21.95
CA THR A 90 4.12 -5.72 23.19
C THR A 90 5.45 -6.49 23.10
N PHE A 91 5.68 -7.30 22.07
CA PHE A 91 6.80 -8.25 22.00
C PHE A 91 7.73 -8.07 20.80
N ALA A 92 7.53 -7.05 19.97
CA ALA A 92 8.37 -6.83 18.79
C ALA A 92 8.89 -5.39 18.75
N ASN A 93 9.92 -5.14 17.98
CA ASN A 93 10.46 -3.81 17.75
C ASN A 93 9.44 -2.91 17.04
N THR A 94 8.52 -2.35 17.83
CA THR A 94 7.32 -1.65 17.40
C THR A 94 7.60 -0.46 16.51
N PHE A 95 8.77 0.18 16.64
CA PHE A 95 9.14 1.32 15.80
C PHE A 95 9.33 0.88 14.34
N PHE A 96 10.12 -0.18 14.12
CA PHE A 96 10.42 -0.66 12.77
C PHE A 96 9.21 -1.36 12.12
N GLN A 97 8.34 -1.95 12.91
CA GLN A 97 7.07 -2.51 12.43
C GLN A 97 6.10 -1.44 11.95
N GLY A 98 6.04 -0.30 12.65
CA GLY A 98 5.28 0.87 12.22
C GLY A 98 5.89 1.63 11.04
N THR A 99 7.09 1.25 10.60
CA THR A 99 7.72 1.82 9.42
C THR A 99 7.17 1.14 8.18
N ASP A 100 6.50 1.87 7.29
CA ASP A 100 6.07 1.33 5.99
C ASP A 100 7.30 1.10 5.10
N TRP A 101 8.12 2.14 4.94
CA TRP A 101 9.39 2.02 4.26
C TRP A 101 10.49 2.88 4.88
N ALA A 102 11.72 2.40 4.79
CA ALA A 102 12.95 3.09 5.12
C ALA A 102 14.06 2.50 4.24
N TYR A 103 14.36 3.15 3.14
CA TYR A 103 15.34 2.65 2.18
C TYR A 103 16.16 3.76 1.55
N LEU A 104 17.31 3.35 1.04
CA LEU A 104 18.26 4.17 0.31
C LEU A 104 18.32 3.71 -1.15
N ASN A 105 18.30 4.65 -2.08
CA ASN A 105 18.64 4.40 -3.48
C ASN A 105 20.06 4.87 -3.77
N TRP A 106 20.76 4.09 -4.56
CA TRP A 106 22.04 4.44 -5.15
C TRP A 106 21.93 4.43 -6.67
N ASN A 107 21.95 5.63 -7.28
CA ASN A 107 21.93 5.82 -8.73
C ASN A 107 23.36 5.70 -9.26
N PHE A 108 23.72 4.54 -9.84
CA PHE A 108 25.04 4.34 -10.43
C PHE A 108 25.10 4.76 -11.90
N THR A 109 23.96 4.82 -12.59
CA THR A 109 23.76 5.51 -13.87
C THR A 109 22.43 6.28 -13.88
N ASP A 110 22.13 7.01 -14.96
CA ASP A 110 20.84 7.69 -15.12
C ASP A 110 19.65 6.73 -15.29
N ASN A 111 19.93 5.49 -15.71
CA ASN A 111 18.90 4.48 -16.00
C ASN A 111 18.86 3.37 -14.95
N PHE A 112 19.94 3.15 -14.21
CA PHE A 112 20.04 2.05 -13.24
C PHE A 112 20.28 2.56 -11.83
N PHE A 113 19.54 2.01 -10.88
CA PHE A 113 19.78 2.23 -9.46
C PHE A 113 19.52 0.96 -8.64
N LEU A 114 20.14 0.92 -7.47
CA LEU A 114 19.95 -0.11 -6.46
C LEU A 114 19.21 0.51 -5.28
N SER A 115 18.18 -0.19 -4.78
CA SER A 115 17.49 0.18 -3.55
C SER A 115 17.75 -0.87 -2.47
N ALA A 116 17.99 -0.43 -1.24
CA ALA A 116 18.18 -1.32 -0.10
C ALA A 116 17.51 -0.76 1.15
N GLY A 117 16.88 -1.63 1.93
CA GLY A 117 16.15 -1.31 3.15
C GLY A 117 14.75 -1.90 3.18
N LYS A 118 13.88 -1.37 4.05
CA LYS A 118 12.48 -1.76 4.07
C LYS A 118 11.74 -1.01 2.96
N GLN A 119 11.10 -1.73 2.07
CA GLN A 119 10.47 -1.19 0.87
C GLN A 119 9.16 -1.95 0.56
N VAL A 120 8.38 -1.44 -0.39
CA VAL A 120 7.20 -2.14 -0.88
C VAL A 120 7.63 -3.45 -1.52
N VAL A 121 6.94 -4.55 -1.20
CA VAL A 121 7.12 -5.82 -1.90
C VAL A 121 6.61 -5.65 -3.33
N ALA A 122 7.43 -5.99 -4.31
CA ALA A 122 7.15 -5.71 -5.72
C ALA A 122 6.14 -6.72 -6.30
N ILE A 123 4.88 -6.57 -5.89
CA ILE A 123 3.73 -7.32 -6.41
C ILE A 123 2.88 -6.36 -7.24
N GLY A 124 2.49 -6.77 -8.44
CA GLY A 124 1.69 -5.96 -9.36
C GLY A 124 0.24 -5.80 -8.89
N GLY A 125 -0.49 -4.96 -9.62
CA GLY A 125 -1.86 -4.58 -9.30
C GLY A 125 -1.95 -3.16 -8.75
N TRP A 126 -2.95 -2.41 -9.18
CA TRP A 126 -3.16 -1.01 -8.78
C TRP A 126 -3.68 -0.88 -7.37
N GLU A 127 -4.48 -1.86 -6.89
CA GLU A 127 -4.89 -1.86 -5.49
C GLU A 127 -3.69 -2.02 -4.56
N TYR A 128 -2.78 -2.95 -4.88
CA TYR A 128 -1.60 -3.22 -4.07
C TYR A 128 -0.61 -2.05 -4.08
N ASP A 129 -0.50 -1.33 -5.20
CA ASP A 129 0.34 -0.14 -5.36
C ASP A 129 -0.31 1.13 -4.76
N THR A 130 -1.61 1.10 -4.45
CA THR A 130 -2.32 2.26 -3.90
C THR A 130 -1.92 2.52 -2.45
N ASN A 131 -1.70 3.80 -2.14
CA ASN A 131 -1.39 4.21 -0.77
C ASN A 131 -2.54 3.81 0.19
N PRO A 132 -2.26 3.11 1.31
CA PRO A 132 -3.28 2.66 2.26
C PRO A 132 -4.24 3.75 2.76
N ILE A 133 -3.79 5.01 2.85
CA ILE A 133 -4.65 6.14 3.25
C ILE A 133 -5.78 6.43 2.23
N ASP A 134 -5.60 5.99 0.98
CA ASP A 134 -6.52 6.20 -0.13
C ASP A 134 -7.40 4.96 -0.41
N ILE A 135 -7.23 3.86 0.35
CA ILE A 135 -8.05 2.66 0.26
C ILE A 135 -9.17 2.74 1.29
N TYR A 136 -10.42 2.68 0.84
CA TYR A 136 -11.60 2.63 1.70
C TYR A 136 -12.02 1.21 2.01
N TYR A 137 -11.87 0.34 1.03
CA TYR A 137 -12.10 -1.08 1.12
C TYR A 137 -10.99 -1.82 0.37
N GLY A 138 -10.30 -2.75 1.03
CA GLY A 138 -9.24 -3.60 0.45
C GLY A 138 -9.73 -5.04 0.27
N THR A 139 -9.24 -5.72 -0.78
CA THR A 139 -9.45 -7.17 -0.97
C THR A 139 -8.85 -7.98 0.16
N GLU A 140 -9.21 -9.26 0.26
CA GLU A 140 -8.54 -10.21 1.17
C GLU A 140 -7.04 -10.26 0.86
N PHE A 141 -6.67 -10.29 -0.42
CA PHE A 141 -5.26 -10.28 -0.82
C PHE A 141 -4.52 -9.06 -0.27
N TRP A 142 -5.09 -7.85 -0.42
CA TRP A 142 -4.48 -6.63 0.10
C TRP A 142 -4.41 -6.61 1.63
N ASN A 143 -5.41 -7.16 2.31
CA ASN A 143 -5.48 -7.19 3.78
C ASN A 143 -4.54 -8.23 4.39
N THR A 144 -4.22 -9.31 3.66
CA THR A 144 -3.50 -10.47 4.18
C THR A 144 -2.03 -10.51 3.78
N VAL A 145 -1.66 -10.00 2.60
CA VAL A 145 -0.26 -9.97 2.16
C VAL A 145 0.45 -8.74 2.71
N CYS A 146 1.53 -8.94 3.45
CA CYS A 146 2.34 -7.84 3.98
C CYS A 146 2.94 -7.01 2.83
N CYS A 147 2.57 -5.73 2.77
CA CYS A 147 3.01 -4.83 1.69
C CYS A 147 4.47 -4.37 1.82
N TYR A 148 5.13 -4.55 2.97
CA TYR A 148 6.44 -3.95 3.22
C TYR A 148 7.41 -4.96 3.82
N ALA A 149 8.56 -5.16 3.16
CA ALA A 149 9.59 -6.08 3.60
C ALA A 149 10.99 -5.48 3.46
N VAL A 150 11.92 -5.99 4.28
CA VAL A 150 13.34 -5.64 4.18
C VAL A 150 13.96 -6.45 3.05
N GLY A 151 14.70 -5.75 2.18
CA GLY A 151 15.36 -6.38 1.04
C GLY A 151 16.16 -5.40 0.21
N ALA A 152 16.49 -5.85 -0.99
CA ALA A 152 17.17 -5.04 -1.99
C ALA A 152 16.56 -5.26 -3.37
N SER A 153 16.63 -4.26 -4.21
CA SER A 153 16.18 -4.34 -5.61
C SER A 153 17.16 -3.65 -6.54
N ILE A 154 17.36 -4.24 -7.72
CA ILE A 154 17.99 -3.57 -8.84
C ILE A 154 16.90 -3.07 -9.77
N ASN A 155 17.04 -1.84 -10.21
CA ASN A 155 16.00 -1.12 -10.94
C ASN A 155 16.57 -0.57 -12.25
N PHE A 156 15.80 -0.69 -13.31
CA PHE A 156 16.07 -0.08 -14.59
C PHE A 156 14.88 0.80 -15.01
N THR A 157 15.17 2.03 -15.41
CA THR A 157 14.18 2.94 -16.01
C THR A 157 14.69 3.42 -17.35
N ASP A 158 13.90 3.32 -18.40
CA ASP A 158 14.28 3.84 -19.71
C ASP A 158 14.40 5.37 -19.70
N SER A 159 15.14 5.92 -20.67
CA SER A 159 15.37 7.37 -20.76
C SER A 159 14.07 8.17 -21.00
N ALA A 160 13.04 7.56 -21.57
CA ALA A 160 11.73 8.16 -21.76
C ALA A 160 10.83 8.06 -20.51
N LYS A 161 11.28 7.36 -19.45
CA LYS A 161 10.53 7.07 -18.22
C LYS A 161 9.18 6.38 -18.46
N LYS A 162 9.08 5.65 -19.57
CA LYS A 162 7.88 4.90 -19.92
C LYS A 162 7.90 3.47 -19.38
N ASN A 163 9.09 2.92 -19.18
CA ASN A 163 9.27 1.57 -18.68
C ASN A 163 10.17 1.60 -17.45
N HIS A 164 9.72 0.98 -16.37
CA HIS A 164 10.52 0.72 -15.19
C HIS A 164 10.42 -0.77 -14.88
N VAL A 165 11.55 -1.45 -14.88
CA VAL A 165 11.67 -2.88 -14.55
C VAL A 165 12.52 -3.00 -13.30
N LEU A 166 12.08 -3.82 -12.36
CA LEU A 166 12.85 -4.10 -11.17
C LEU A 166 12.88 -5.59 -10.86
N PHE A 167 14.01 -6.05 -10.34
CA PHE A 167 14.15 -7.34 -9.68
C PHE A 167 14.44 -7.08 -8.19
N GLN A 168 13.64 -7.69 -7.31
CA GLN A 168 13.73 -7.53 -5.88
C GLN A 168 13.91 -8.89 -5.20
N VAL A 169 14.78 -8.92 -4.20
CA VAL A 169 14.87 -9.99 -3.20
C VAL A 169 14.60 -9.37 -1.84
N CYS A 170 13.62 -9.89 -1.12
CA CYS A 170 13.27 -9.39 0.21
C CYS A 170 12.86 -10.53 1.13
N ASN A 171 12.75 -10.25 2.42
CA ASN A 171 12.13 -11.18 3.36
C ASN A 171 10.73 -11.53 2.87
N SER A 172 10.35 -12.79 3.00
CA SER A 172 9.00 -13.21 2.65
C SER A 172 7.96 -12.48 3.51
N PRO A 173 6.79 -12.11 2.94
CA PRO A 173 5.63 -11.68 3.71
C PRO A 173 5.17 -12.67 4.79
N PHE A 174 5.55 -13.95 4.68
CA PHE A 174 5.20 -15.04 5.62
C PHE A 174 6.19 -15.23 6.76
N ILE A 175 7.22 -14.40 6.84
CA ILE A 175 8.22 -14.47 7.90
C ILE A 175 7.56 -14.36 9.27
N ASN A 176 7.91 -15.26 10.19
CA ASN A 176 7.44 -15.27 11.57
C ASN A 176 8.58 -15.72 12.50
N GLU A 177 8.31 -15.81 13.81
CA GLU A 177 9.33 -16.20 14.81
C GLU A 177 9.96 -17.56 14.55
N ALA A 178 9.20 -18.51 14.00
CA ALA A 178 9.66 -19.87 13.72
C ALA A 178 10.36 -19.98 12.34
N MET A 179 10.07 -19.06 11.41
CA MET A 179 10.56 -19.11 10.02
C MET A 179 11.15 -17.76 9.64
N GLN A 180 12.43 -17.54 9.98
CA GLN A 180 13.10 -16.25 9.75
C GLN A 180 13.96 -16.21 8.49
N SER A 181 14.18 -17.35 7.83
CA SER A 181 15.10 -17.48 6.68
C SER A 181 14.35 -17.85 5.39
N ILE A 182 13.19 -17.24 5.16
CA ILE A 182 12.41 -17.40 3.94
C ILE A 182 12.33 -16.09 3.18
N TYR A 183 12.33 -16.15 1.84
CA TYR A 183 12.51 -14.99 0.97
C TYR A 183 11.42 -14.91 -0.10
N SER A 184 11.26 -13.72 -0.65
CA SER A 184 10.45 -13.44 -1.83
C SER A 184 11.35 -12.92 -2.95
N TYR A 185 11.14 -13.46 -4.15
CA TYR A 185 11.82 -13.08 -5.38
C TYR A 185 10.77 -12.50 -6.33
N ASN A 186 10.97 -11.23 -6.68
CA ASN A 186 9.95 -10.46 -7.38
C ASN A 186 10.56 -9.83 -8.63
N LEU A 187 9.92 -10.04 -9.78
CA LEU A 187 10.19 -9.32 -11.02
C LEU A 187 8.97 -8.50 -11.37
N MET A 188 9.13 -7.19 -11.52
CA MET A 188 8.02 -6.28 -11.77
C MET A 188 8.32 -5.32 -12.91
N TRP A 189 7.31 -5.02 -13.70
CA TRP A 189 7.34 -4.02 -14.76
C TRP A 189 6.22 -3.01 -14.57
N TYR A 190 6.60 -1.74 -14.51
CA TYR A 190 5.72 -0.60 -14.61
C TYR A 190 5.80 -0.02 -16.02
N GLY A 191 4.69 0.00 -16.73
CA GLY A 191 4.52 0.71 -17.98
C GLY A 191 3.76 2.02 -17.73
N ASN A 192 4.25 3.13 -18.26
CA ASN A 192 3.64 4.45 -18.11
C ASN A 192 3.50 5.10 -19.49
N PHE A 193 2.41 4.79 -20.15
CA PHE A 193 2.04 5.35 -21.46
C PHE A 193 0.96 6.43 -21.26
N GLU A 194 0.77 7.29 -22.21
CA GLU A 194 -0.06 8.49 -22.08
C GLU A 194 -1.43 8.24 -21.41
N HIS A 195 -2.19 7.28 -21.90
CA HIS A 195 -3.51 6.95 -21.40
C HIS A 195 -3.58 5.56 -20.72
N PHE A 196 -2.54 4.76 -20.87
CA PHE A 196 -2.48 3.39 -20.40
C PHE A 196 -1.27 3.17 -19.51
N LYS A 197 -1.50 2.60 -18.35
CA LYS A 197 -0.45 2.22 -17.40
C LYS A 197 -0.58 0.76 -17.02
N THR A 198 0.55 0.13 -16.73
CA THR A 198 0.60 -1.26 -16.27
C THR A 198 1.42 -1.40 -15.02
N THR A 199 1.07 -2.39 -14.19
CA THR A 199 1.89 -2.89 -13.09
C THR A 199 1.82 -4.42 -13.13
N TYR A 200 2.77 -5.05 -13.84
CA TYR A 200 2.81 -6.49 -13.99
C TYR A 200 3.93 -7.09 -13.16
N SER A 201 3.67 -8.20 -12.50
CA SER A 201 4.71 -8.92 -11.78
C SER A 201 4.62 -10.43 -11.90
N VAL A 202 5.78 -11.07 -11.72
CA VAL A 202 5.92 -12.49 -11.44
C VAL A 202 6.67 -12.61 -10.13
N ASN A 203 6.11 -13.35 -9.19
CA ASN A 203 6.61 -13.46 -7.84
C ASN A 203 6.75 -14.93 -7.43
N MET A 204 7.83 -15.25 -6.76
CA MET A 204 8.04 -16.50 -6.05
C MET A 204 8.17 -16.18 -4.56
N ILE A 205 7.14 -16.47 -3.80
CA ILE A 205 7.05 -16.11 -2.38
C ILE A 205 7.18 -17.38 -1.55
N GLU A 206 8.26 -17.51 -0.83
CA GLU A 206 8.50 -18.66 0.03
C GLU A 206 7.61 -18.57 1.28
N TYR A 207 6.76 -19.57 1.53
CA TYR A 207 5.87 -19.63 2.69
C TYR A 207 6.34 -20.62 3.74
N GLU A 208 7.16 -21.61 3.35
CA GLU A 208 7.95 -22.51 4.17
C GLU A 208 9.28 -22.74 3.47
N PRO A 209 10.35 -23.16 4.16
CA PRO A 209 11.65 -23.39 3.53
C PRO A 209 11.55 -24.32 2.30
N GLY A 210 11.91 -23.77 1.13
CA GLY A 210 11.85 -24.47 -0.15
C GLY A 210 10.44 -24.61 -0.77
N LYS A 211 9.39 -24.08 -0.15
CA LYS A 211 8.03 -24.13 -0.69
C LYS A 211 7.57 -22.73 -1.08
N PHE A 212 7.17 -22.57 -2.32
CA PHE A 212 6.83 -21.29 -2.91
C PHE A 212 5.37 -21.20 -3.32
N ILE A 213 4.79 -20.02 -3.10
CA ILE A 213 3.61 -19.55 -3.80
C ILE A 213 4.10 -18.75 -5.00
N ASN A 214 3.66 -19.14 -6.19
CA ASN A 214 3.94 -18.42 -7.42
C ASN A 214 2.76 -17.48 -7.71
N CYS A 215 3.04 -16.19 -7.86
CA CYS A 215 2.03 -15.20 -8.20
C CYS A 215 2.33 -14.62 -9.58
N ILE A 216 1.27 -14.38 -10.35
CA ILE A 216 1.29 -13.50 -11.52
C ILE A 216 0.24 -12.44 -11.27
N ALA A 217 0.65 -11.17 -11.23
CA ALA A 217 -0.25 -10.05 -11.06
C ALA A 217 -0.21 -9.16 -12.30
N LEU A 218 -1.38 -8.80 -12.81
CA LEU A 218 -1.58 -7.99 -14.02
C LEU A 218 -2.49 -6.81 -13.67
N GLY A 219 -1.90 -5.65 -13.41
CA GLY A 219 -2.62 -4.42 -13.16
C GLY A 219 -2.65 -3.53 -14.41
N ASN A 220 -3.84 -3.24 -14.91
CA ASN A 220 -4.08 -2.38 -16.07
C ASN A 220 -4.86 -1.15 -15.66
N LYS A 221 -4.43 0.03 -16.06
CA LYS A 221 -5.10 1.31 -15.77
C LYS A 221 -5.23 2.13 -17.04
N LEU A 222 -6.42 2.64 -17.27
CA LEU A 222 -6.75 3.59 -18.32
C LEU A 222 -7.15 4.92 -17.70
N LYS A 223 -6.65 6.02 -18.25
CA LYS A 223 -7.01 7.36 -17.80
C LYS A 223 -7.16 8.31 -18.99
N PHE A 224 -8.34 8.88 -19.15
CA PHE A 224 -8.61 9.92 -20.15
C PHE A 224 -9.85 10.75 -19.78
N ASN A 225 -9.82 12.02 -20.10
CA ASN A 225 -10.97 12.95 -19.94
C ASN A 225 -11.61 12.94 -18.53
N GLY A 226 -10.78 12.84 -17.47
CA GLY A 226 -11.28 12.81 -16.09
C GLY A 226 -11.87 11.47 -15.64
N VAL A 227 -11.80 10.43 -16.47
CA VAL A 227 -12.17 9.06 -16.11
C VAL A 227 -10.91 8.24 -15.91
N GLU A 228 -10.80 7.56 -14.78
CA GLU A 228 -9.76 6.58 -14.49
C GLU A 228 -10.42 5.22 -14.21
N MET A 229 -9.98 4.19 -14.91
CA MET A 229 -10.43 2.81 -14.73
C MET A 229 -9.22 1.91 -14.53
N TYR A 230 -9.35 0.88 -13.70
CA TYR A 230 -8.32 -0.15 -13.58
C TYR A 230 -8.95 -1.55 -13.49
N LEU A 231 -8.16 -2.52 -13.94
CA LEU A 231 -8.44 -3.94 -13.83
C LEU A 231 -7.19 -4.64 -13.32
N ASP A 232 -7.28 -5.22 -12.14
CA ASP A 232 -6.24 -6.05 -11.54
C ASP A 232 -6.67 -7.51 -11.58
N ILE A 233 -5.75 -8.38 -11.98
CA ILE A 233 -5.92 -9.84 -11.92
C ILE A 233 -4.66 -10.40 -11.27
N THR A 234 -4.82 -11.04 -10.13
CA THR A 234 -3.72 -11.72 -9.42
C THR A 234 -4.03 -13.19 -9.31
N HIS A 235 -3.23 -14.00 -9.97
CA HIS A 235 -3.29 -15.45 -9.87
C HIS A 235 -2.21 -15.96 -8.92
N ARG A 236 -2.57 -16.94 -8.08
CA ARG A 236 -1.67 -17.58 -7.10
C ARG A 236 -1.73 -19.07 -7.25
N ALA A 237 -0.58 -19.74 -7.10
CA ALA A 237 -0.48 -21.19 -7.05
C ALA A 237 0.72 -21.63 -6.20
N ASN A 238 0.57 -22.59 -5.33
CA ASN A 238 1.70 -23.30 -4.74
C ASN A 238 2.26 -24.34 -5.73
N PHE A 239 3.38 -24.96 -5.38
CA PHE A 239 4.06 -25.90 -6.30
C PHE A 239 3.26 -27.18 -6.61
N GLN A 240 2.22 -27.49 -5.82
CA GLN A 240 1.34 -28.66 -6.00
C GLN A 240 0.06 -28.29 -6.77
N GLN A 241 -0.21 -27.02 -6.99
CA GLN A 241 -1.42 -26.55 -7.66
C GLN A 241 -1.23 -26.42 -9.16
N LYS A 242 -2.30 -26.59 -9.90
CA LYS A 242 -2.32 -26.22 -11.31
C LYS A 242 -2.14 -24.71 -11.42
N PHE A 243 -1.24 -24.31 -12.29
CA PHE A 243 -1.06 -22.89 -12.60
C PHE A 243 -2.31 -22.41 -13.34
N PHE A 244 -2.89 -21.35 -13.18
CA PHE A 244 -4.12 -20.77 -13.70
C PHE A 244 -5.44 -21.36 -13.19
N GLY A 245 -6.25 -20.49 -12.62
CA GLY A 245 -7.66 -20.70 -12.30
C GLY A 245 -7.92 -21.42 -10.98
N GLN A 246 -6.92 -21.61 -10.11
CA GLN A 246 -7.19 -22.14 -8.77
C GLN A 246 -7.37 -21.01 -7.76
N ASP A 247 -6.36 -20.22 -7.46
CA ASP A 247 -6.50 -19.08 -6.55
C ASP A 247 -6.37 -17.78 -7.36
N ILE A 248 -7.41 -16.98 -7.37
CA ILE A 248 -7.46 -15.76 -8.18
C ILE A 248 -8.14 -14.62 -7.43
N THR A 249 -7.59 -13.42 -7.59
CA THR A 249 -8.24 -12.15 -7.23
C THR A 249 -8.43 -11.35 -8.50
N ALA A 250 -9.66 -10.90 -8.77
CA ALA A 250 -9.97 -9.99 -9.86
C ALA A 250 -10.65 -8.73 -9.29
N ILE A 251 -10.17 -7.55 -9.68
CA ILE A 251 -10.67 -6.27 -9.18
C ILE A 251 -10.90 -5.34 -10.36
N TYR A 252 -12.04 -4.72 -10.41
CA TYR A 252 -12.33 -3.62 -11.32
C TYR A 252 -12.65 -2.36 -10.50
N GLY A 253 -12.03 -1.23 -10.86
CA GLY A 253 -12.31 0.06 -10.27
C GLY A 253 -12.49 1.13 -11.33
N ILE A 254 -13.36 2.09 -11.04
CA ILE A 254 -13.61 3.26 -11.87
C ILE A 254 -13.74 4.48 -10.97
N GLY A 255 -13.14 5.59 -11.39
CA GLY A 255 -13.28 6.91 -10.79
C GLY A 255 -13.56 7.95 -11.87
N VAL A 256 -14.43 8.91 -11.56
CA VAL A 256 -14.80 9.99 -12.47
C VAL A 256 -14.63 11.32 -11.75
N ASP A 257 -13.78 12.17 -12.30
CA ASP A 257 -13.63 13.56 -11.87
C ASP A 257 -14.84 14.39 -12.29
N ILE A 258 -15.56 14.99 -11.35
CA ILE A 258 -16.66 15.92 -11.61
C ILE A 258 -16.21 17.31 -11.22
N GLY A 259 -15.80 18.05 -12.24
CA GLY A 259 -15.12 19.34 -12.05
C GLY A 259 -13.81 19.19 -11.29
N THR A 260 -13.46 20.19 -10.47
CA THR A 260 -12.20 20.20 -9.71
C THR A 260 -12.32 19.71 -8.27
N LYS A 261 -13.57 19.51 -7.81
CA LYS A 261 -13.84 19.29 -6.39
C LYS A 261 -14.41 17.92 -6.06
N TRP A 262 -14.87 17.16 -7.01
CA TRP A 262 -15.54 15.89 -6.74
C TRP A 262 -14.92 14.76 -7.53
N ILE A 263 -14.86 13.59 -6.90
CA ILE A 263 -14.66 12.30 -7.56
C ILE A 263 -15.80 11.40 -7.12
N VAL A 264 -16.42 10.74 -8.08
CA VAL A 264 -17.31 9.60 -7.82
C VAL A 264 -16.59 8.34 -8.24
N PHE A 265 -16.64 7.31 -7.40
CA PHE A 265 -15.94 6.07 -7.69
C PHE A 265 -16.80 4.85 -7.39
N ALA A 266 -16.47 3.76 -8.07
CA ALA A 266 -17.01 2.44 -7.78
C ALA A 266 -15.87 1.41 -7.91
N LYS A 267 -15.98 0.34 -7.13
CA LYS A 267 -15.04 -0.78 -7.14
C LYS A 267 -15.81 -2.07 -6.93
N ALA A 268 -15.48 -3.10 -7.68
CA ALA A 268 -16.00 -4.44 -7.50
C ALA A 268 -14.87 -5.44 -7.64
N GLY A 269 -14.98 -6.58 -7.02
CA GLY A 269 -13.98 -7.63 -7.14
C GLY A 269 -14.44 -8.97 -6.59
N TYR A 270 -13.58 -9.93 -6.82
CA TYR A 270 -13.81 -11.32 -6.55
C TYR A 270 -12.51 -11.99 -6.12
N ASP A 271 -12.54 -12.61 -4.95
CA ASP A 271 -11.48 -13.49 -4.46
C ASP A 271 -11.99 -14.93 -4.48
N TYR A 272 -11.26 -15.82 -5.15
CA TYR A 272 -11.54 -17.24 -5.18
C TYR A 272 -10.28 -18.00 -4.78
N ASN A 273 -10.35 -18.74 -3.69
CA ASN A 273 -9.19 -19.34 -3.03
C ASN A 273 -9.49 -20.78 -2.56
N PRO A 274 -9.85 -21.71 -3.45
CA PRO A 274 -10.23 -23.09 -3.07
C PRO A 274 -9.08 -23.87 -2.44
N ALA A 275 -7.85 -23.46 -2.68
CA ALA A 275 -6.68 -24.15 -2.12
C ALA A 275 -6.29 -23.64 -0.72
N GLY A 276 -7.00 -22.67 -0.18
CA GLY A 276 -6.78 -22.21 1.18
C GLY A 276 -5.51 -21.36 1.37
N LEU A 277 -5.03 -20.70 0.33
CA LEU A 277 -3.90 -19.76 0.42
C LEU A 277 -4.30 -18.37 0.95
N HIS A 278 -5.34 -18.31 1.75
CA HIS A 278 -5.84 -17.05 2.31
C HIS A 278 -5.08 -16.57 3.53
N HIS A 279 -4.40 -17.46 4.21
CA HIS A 279 -3.65 -17.15 5.43
C HIS A 279 -2.29 -16.51 5.13
N ILE A 280 -2.22 -15.78 4.03
CA ILE A 280 -1.03 -15.05 3.63
C ILE A 280 -0.89 -13.83 4.53
N GLY A 281 -0.19 -13.99 5.66
CA GLY A 281 0.19 -12.89 6.54
C GLY A 281 -0.33 -12.96 7.98
N VAL A 282 -1.42 -13.65 8.26
CA VAL A 282 -1.89 -13.95 9.62
C VAL A 282 -2.32 -15.41 9.67
N TYR A 283 -1.45 -16.26 10.14
CA TYR A 283 -1.83 -17.64 10.48
C TYR A 283 -2.68 -17.59 11.74
N ASP A 284 -4.00 -17.60 11.57
CA ASP A 284 -4.93 -17.98 12.63
C ASP A 284 -5.36 -19.43 12.38
N PRO A 285 -4.88 -20.39 13.17
CA PRO A 285 -5.25 -21.81 13.01
C PRO A 285 -6.74 -22.07 13.27
N ASN A 286 -7.47 -21.09 13.81
CA ASN A 286 -8.90 -21.18 14.13
C ASN A 286 -9.79 -20.53 13.07
N ASP A 287 -9.21 -19.83 12.09
CA ASP A 287 -10.00 -19.20 11.03
C ASP A 287 -10.12 -20.15 9.83
N SER A 288 -11.35 -20.52 9.50
CA SER A 288 -11.62 -21.38 8.34
C SER A 288 -11.26 -20.60 7.06
N PRO A 289 -10.63 -21.29 6.09
CA PRO A 289 -10.32 -20.64 4.81
C PRO A 289 -11.60 -20.11 4.15
N ARG A 290 -11.54 -18.86 3.69
CA ARG A 290 -12.62 -18.24 2.92
C ARG A 290 -12.44 -18.61 1.46
N GLU A 291 -13.28 -19.50 0.98
CA GLU A 291 -13.15 -19.99 -0.39
C GLU A 291 -13.53 -18.92 -1.41
N LYS A 292 -14.56 -18.15 -1.08
CA LYS A 292 -15.14 -17.19 -2.01
C LYS A 292 -15.51 -15.88 -1.32
N VAL A 293 -15.00 -14.77 -1.85
CA VAL A 293 -15.37 -13.41 -1.42
C VAL A 293 -15.75 -12.58 -2.63
N ASP A 294 -16.99 -12.13 -2.67
CA ASP A 294 -17.45 -11.11 -3.61
C ASP A 294 -17.55 -9.77 -2.88
N PHE A 295 -17.16 -8.68 -3.52
CA PHE A 295 -17.33 -7.36 -2.94
C PHE A 295 -17.63 -6.30 -3.99
N GLU A 296 -18.41 -5.30 -3.59
CA GLU A 296 -18.61 -4.07 -4.33
C GLU A 296 -18.62 -2.88 -3.40
N SER A 297 -18.22 -1.74 -3.91
CA SER A 297 -18.27 -0.46 -3.20
C SER A 297 -18.55 0.69 -4.17
N VAL A 298 -19.21 1.72 -3.63
CA VAL A 298 -19.46 2.98 -4.32
C VAL A 298 -19.24 4.12 -3.34
N GLY A 299 -18.74 5.22 -3.83
CA GLY A 299 -18.49 6.37 -2.98
C GLY A 299 -18.18 7.64 -3.75
N PHE A 300 -17.92 8.68 -2.97
CA PHE A 300 -17.45 9.95 -3.50
C PHE A 300 -16.42 10.59 -2.59
N GLU A 301 -15.60 11.41 -3.18
CA GLU A 301 -14.64 12.27 -2.53
C GLU A 301 -14.99 13.73 -2.84
N PHE A 302 -14.89 14.59 -1.83
CA PHE A 302 -15.07 16.02 -1.96
C PHE A 302 -13.80 16.76 -1.50
N TYR A 303 -13.31 17.64 -2.34
CA TYR A 303 -12.13 18.46 -2.13
C TYR A 303 -12.53 19.93 -1.94
N PRO A 304 -12.83 20.39 -0.71
CA PRO A 304 -13.38 21.72 -0.45
C PRO A 304 -12.45 22.84 -0.95
N MET A 305 -11.14 22.63 -0.89
CA MET A 305 -10.13 23.61 -1.29
C MET A 305 -9.79 23.53 -2.79
N GLY A 306 -10.33 22.54 -3.54
CA GLY A 306 -9.94 22.25 -4.91
C GLY A 306 -8.55 21.60 -5.05
N SER A 307 -7.72 21.63 -4.02
CA SER A 307 -6.49 20.84 -3.93
C SER A 307 -6.77 19.45 -3.38
N ARG A 308 -5.89 18.50 -3.65
CA ARG A 308 -6.01 17.11 -3.15
C ARG A 308 -5.51 16.95 -1.70
N ASP A 309 -5.19 18.05 -1.01
CA ASP A 309 -4.62 18.01 0.33
C ASP A 309 -5.66 17.74 1.43
N LEU A 310 -6.87 18.30 1.26
CA LEU A 310 -7.99 18.09 2.16
C LEU A 310 -9.13 17.42 1.42
N ARG A 311 -9.56 16.27 1.92
CA ARG A 311 -10.58 15.43 1.32
C ARG A 311 -11.59 14.97 2.36
N LEU A 312 -12.87 15.19 2.10
CA LEU A 312 -13.97 14.48 2.73
C LEU A 312 -14.36 13.31 1.83
N HIS A 313 -14.73 12.19 2.39
CA HIS A 313 -15.16 11.04 1.62
C HIS A 313 -16.34 10.32 2.26
N PHE A 314 -17.11 9.66 1.41
CA PHE A 314 -18.09 8.66 1.79
C PHE A 314 -17.89 7.43 0.90
N CYS A 315 -17.94 6.24 1.51
CA CYS A 315 -17.90 4.97 0.80
C CYS A 315 -18.90 4.00 1.45
N GLY A 316 -19.80 3.46 0.66
CA GLY A 316 -20.60 2.30 1.01
C GLY A 316 -20.00 1.06 0.36
N SER A 317 -19.86 -0.03 1.10
CA SER A 317 -19.41 -1.31 0.57
C SER A 317 -20.28 -2.46 1.04
N HIS A 318 -20.40 -3.46 0.20
CA HIS A 318 -20.98 -4.75 0.48
C HIS A 318 -19.93 -5.84 0.23
N THR A 319 -19.89 -6.83 1.09
CA THR A 319 -19.02 -8.00 0.96
C THR A 319 -19.86 -9.24 1.24
N CYS A 320 -19.73 -10.25 0.38
CA CYS A 320 -20.30 -11.57 0.59
C CYS A 320 -19.12 -12.56 0.77
N VAL A 321 -19.06 -13.21 1.92
CA VAL A 321 -18.06 -14.20 2.26
C VAL A 321 -18.76 -15.53 2.45
N ASP A 322 -18.53 -16.47 1.54
CA ASP A 322 -19.14 -17.81 1.58
C ASP A 322 -20.66 -17.78 1.85
N GLY A 323 -21.36 -16.77 1.30
CA GLY A 323 -22.80 -16.55 1.46
C GLY A 323 -23.22 -15.70 2.66
N ALA A 324 -22.29 -15.26 3.51
CA ALA A 324 -22.55 -14.29 4.59
C ALA A 324 -22.34 -12.86 4.08
N HIS A 325 -23.31 -11.98 4.30
CA HIS A 325 -23.29 -10.61 3.79
C HIS A 325 -22.90 -9.60 4.86
N LYS A 326 -21.97 -8.71 4.52
CA LYS A 326 -21.57 -7.58 5.35
C LYS A 326 -21.75 -6.28 4.56
N PHE A 327 -22.40 -5.30 5.17
CA PHE A 327 -22.52 -3.93 4.65
C PHE A 327 -21.70 -3.00 5.54
N GLN A 328 -20.94 -2.08 4.93
CA GLN A 328 -20.16 -1.09 5.65
C GLN A 328 -20.39 0.28 5.04
N GLY A 329 -20.70 1.26 5.89
CA GLY A 329 -20.66 2.68 5.56
C GLY A 329 -19.42 3.33 6.18
N ASN A 330 -18.71 4.14 5.42
CA ASN A 330 -17.54 4.86 5.85
C ASN A 330 -17.64 6.34 5.46
N LEU A 331 -17.61 7.23 6.43
CA LEU A 331 -17.55 8.68 6.24
C LEU A 331 -16.29 9.20 6.92
N GLY A 332 -15.47 9.96 6.22
CA GLY A 332 -14.22 10.39 6.82
C GLY A 332 -13.59 11.63 6.22
N LEU A 333 -12.49 12.01 6.87
CA LEU A 333 -11.65 13.14 6.51
C LEU A 333 -10.21 12.65 6.32
N THR A 334 -9.60 13.06 5.22
CA THR A 334 -8.15 12.89 4.99
C THR A 334 -7.50 14.24 4.83
N TRP A 335 -6.39 14.45 5.50
CA TRP A 335 -5.63 15.69 5.40
C TRP A 335 -4.14 15.36 5.17
N LYS A 336 -3.59 15.88 4.07
CA LYS A 336 -2.18 15.77 3.68
C LYS A 336 -1.52 17.12 3.87
N ILE A 337 -0.59 17.24 4.80
CA ILE A 337 0.06 18.50 5.17
C ILE A 337 1.50 18.44 4.72
N ASN A 338 1.88 19.31 3.78
CA ASN A 338 3.28 19.50 3.42
C ASN A 338 3.94 20.50 4.40
N LEU A 339 4.76 19.98 5.32
CA LEU A 339 5.37 20.76 6.38
C LEU A 339 6.48 21.70 5.88
N LEU A 340 7.11 21.41 4.73
CA LEU A 340 8.14 22.29 4.15
C LEU A 340 7.54 23.56 3.54
N ASN A 341 6.29 23.53 3.10
CA ASN A 341 5.64 24.69 2.49
C ASN A 341 5.06 25.67 3.53
N ILE A 342 4.92 25.26 4.79
CA ILE A 342 4.43 26.13 5.86
C ILE A 342 5.45 27.23 6.20
N THR A 343 6.74 26.98 5.98
CA THR A 343 7.83 27.90 6.33
C THR A 343 8.19 28.89 5.23
N LYS A 344 7.55 28.77 4.05
CA LYS A 344 7.84 29.64 2.88
C LYS A 344 6.83 30.77 2.66
N LYS A 345 5.97 31.07 3.64
CA LYS A 345 5.05 32.22 3.59
C LYS A 345 5.57 33.38 4.41
#